data_f53b69f6cb0e089c8c23fe071f8af7cc
#
_entry.id   f53b69f6cb0e089c8c23fe071f8af7cc
#
_cell.length_a   1.000
_cell.length_b   1.000
_cell.length_c   1.000
_cell.angle_alpha   90.00
_cell.angle_beta   90.00
_cell.angle_gamma   90.00
#
_symmetry.space_group_name_H-M   'P 1'
#
loop_
_entity.id
_entity.type
_entity.pdbx_description
1 polymer ?
#
loop_
_entity_poly.entity_id
_entity_poly.type
_entity_poly.pdbx_seq_one_letter_code
_entity_poly.pdbx_strand_id
1 'polypeptide(L)'
;MKSLCDLLKNAAKKTPQKGIFVVNNNVEDVFISYAELAEKSRKIAHVLNSYYAIQPKSKIIISVAKSEDFIMLFWGCVFANCVPVLMPSVRLNNKETVDYDRFKNAKEILGNPILISNDFNLCNAYENNNAIYIENIFGQMELVSDGEVCSPNIRKDELCVIQFSSGSTGNPRGVMLSFDKIIANIKAKTFADHITREDKLIHWMPYFHDYGLFGNHLVCVYNCITEVKVEPFSFLRDPVVFIQKIEQYDITVCGGTTPSGLELLSKKVKDKEQELKGIDLSHIKTLSVGAEMVPPNLFSRLEPLFKLGLRKEAYIPSYGMAETTLIVSACTHGYGNRTIKIERDAFYDGIIKPCNNDAPFCEFTSAGTVLPCFQVRIEKDGISQGNMQIGEIQVKGDCVMMGYYNDKKSTDAVFKEGWLCTGDLGFFDTNNILYIVGRKKEVIIVNGQNYHPRKFNIELQSQVLV
;
A
#
# COMPACT_ATOMS: atom_id res chain seq x y z
N MET A 1 -16.37 11.13 12.27
CA MET A 1 -16.23 11.10 10.83
C MET A 1 -17.14 10.01 10.28
N LYS A 2 -17.94 10.34 9.29
CA LYS A 2 -18.95 9.43 8.72
C LYS A 2 -18.58 8.99 7.29
N SER A 3 -17.63 9.69 6.65
CA SER A 3 -17.20 9.45 5.25
C SER A 3 -15.74 9.87 5.04
N LEU A 4 -15.16 9.48 3.88
CA LEU A 4 -13.85 9.99 3.44
C LEU A 4 -13.86 11.52 3.28
N CYS A 5 -14.96 12.12 2.81
CA CYS A 5 -15.09 13.58 2.72
C CYS A 5 -14.80 14.26 4.06
N ASP A 6 -15.29 13.66 5.17
CA ASP A 6 -15.07 14.22 6.51
C ASP A 6 -13.60 14.19 6.93
N LEU A 7 -12.79 13.25 6.41
CA LEU A 7 -11.35 13.20 6.68
C LEU A 7 -10.68 14.48 6.16
N LEU A 8 -10.82 14.75 4.86
CA LEU A 8 -10.17 15.90 4.24
C LEU A 8 -10.72 17.24 4.77
N LYS A 9 -12.05 17.33 4.97
CA LYS A 9 -12.66 18.51 5.60
C LYS A 9 -12.11 18.79 6.99
N ASN A 10 -11.90 17.73 7.80
CA ASN A 10 -11.34 17.87 9.13
C ASN A 10 -9.86 18.33 9.08
N ALA A 11 -9.04 17.77 8.17
CA ALA A 11 -7.66 18.22 7.99
C ALA A 11 -7.59 19.67 7.50
N ALA A 12 -8.39 20.03 6.49
CA ALA A 12 -8.49 21.39 5.97
C ALA A 12 -8.96 22.41 7.03
N LYS A 13 -9.82 22.00 7.97
CA LYS A 13 -10.27 22.86 9.07
C LYS A 13 -9.24 23.00 10.19
N LYS A 14 -8.58 21.91 10.59
CA LYS A 14 -7.68 21.88 11.75
C LYS A 14 -6.27 22.35 11.45
N THR A 15 -5.78 22.00 10.26
CA THR A 15 -4.41 22.27 9.81
C THR A 15 -4.40 22.72 8.35
N PRO A 16 -5.08 23.84 8.02
CA PRO A 16 -5.26 24.26 6.63
C PRO A 16 -3.93 24.46 5.88
N GLN A 17 -2.88 24.82 6.60
CA GLN A 17 -1.54 25.08 6.05
C GLN A 17 -0.66 23.84 5.93
N LYS A 18 -1.00 22.70 6.57
CA LYS A 18 -0.33 21.42 6.33
C LYS A 18 -0.87 20.80 5.04
N GLY A 19 -0.14 19.85 4.47
CA GLY A 19 -0.53 19.26 3.18
C GLY A 19 0.51 18.28 2.67
N ILE A 20 0.65 18.24 1.36
CA ILE A 20 1.46 17.30 0.62
C ILE A 20 2.55 18.06 -0.14
N PHE A 21 3.80 17.64 0.03
CA PHE A 21 4.89 17.97 -0.87
C PHE A 21 5.08 16.83 -1.87
N VAL A 22 4.92 17.11 -3.16
CA VAL A 22 5.23 16.16 -4.24
C VAL A 22 6.61 16.48 -4.78
N VAL A 23 7.50 15.50 -4.66
CA VAL A 23 8.93 15.63 -4.99
C VAL A 23 9.20 14.98 -6.34
N ASN A 24 9.63 15.81 -7.28
CA ASN A 24 10.10 15.40 -8.61
C ASN A 24 11.58 15.77 -8.76
N ASN A 25 12.41 14.85 -9.26
CA ASN A 25 13.81 15.17 -9.56
C ASN A 25 13.91 16.26 -10.63
N ASN A 26 14.74 17.27 -10.39
CA ASN A 26 15.07 18.40 -11.27
C ASN A 26 13.99 19.49 -11.39
N VAL A 27 12.97 19.48 -10.56
CA VAL A 27 11.94 20.54 -10.49
C VAL A 27 11.74 20.93 -9.03
N GLU A 28 11.27 22.11 -8.79
CA GLU A 28 10.84 22.55 -7.45
C GLU A 28 9.72 21.64 -6.93
N ASP A 29 9.76 21.31 -5.62
CA ASP A 29 8.75 20.48 -5.00
C ASP A 29 7.39 21.19 -5.05
N VAL A 30 6.35 20.48 -5.49
CA VAL A 30 4.99 21.02 -5.54
C VAL A 30 4.35 20.85 -4.17
N PHE A 31 3.88 21.94 -3.58
CA PHE A 31 3.14 21.90 -2.33
C PHE A 31 1.64 22.13 -2.56
N ILE A 32 0.81 21.28 -1.97
CA ILE A 32 -0.65 21.39 -1.97
C ILE A 32 -1.12 21.34 -0.52
N SER A 33 -1.64 22.44 -0.01
CA SER A 33 -2.19 22.46 1.35
C SER A 33 -3.50 21.68 1.46
N TYR A 34 -3.87 21.23 2.66
CA TYR A 34 -5.16 20.56 2.87
C TYR A 34 -6.35 21.49 2.58
N ALA A 35 -6.22 22.78 2.81
CA ALA A 35 -7.24 23.75 2.44
C ALA A 35 -7.42 23.80 0.92
N GLU A 36 -6.34 23.94 0.18
CA GLU A 36 -6.31 23.96 -1.29
C GLU A 36 -6.81 22.64 -1.89
N LEU A 37 -6.33 21.51 -1.36
CA LEU A 37 -6.77 20.20 -1.82
C LEU A 37 -8.28 20.01 -1.65
N ALA A 38 -8.83 20.43 -0.50
CA ALA A 38 -10.27 20.34 -0.24
C ALA A 38 -11.08 21.28 -1.15
N GLU A 39 -10.58 22.46 -1.44
CA GLU A 39 -11.22 23.42 -2.35
C GLU A 39 -11.24 22.88 -3.78
N LYS A 40 -10.05 22.57 -4.34
CA LYS A 40 -9.91 22.04 -5.70
C LYS A 40 -10.73 20.76 -5.90
N SER A 41 -10.71 19.84 -4.93
CA SER A 41 -11.48 18.60 -5.00
C SER A 41 -12.99 18.83 -5.01
N ARG A 42 -13.50 19.85 -4.29
CA ARG A 42 -14.91 20.23 -4.37
C ARG A 42 -15.26 20.80 -5.74
N LYS A 43 -14.41 21.68 -6.31
CA LYS A 43 -14.61 22.22 -7.66
C LYS A 43 -14.61 21.09 -8.71
N ILE A 44 -13.69 20.13 -8.61
CA ILE A 44 -13.71 18.92 -9.46
C ILE A 44 -15.02 18.15 -9.29
N ALA A 45 -15.50 17.95 -8.07
CA ALA A 45 -16.78 17.25 -7.84
C ALA A 45 -17.95 17.98 -8.48
N HIS A 46 -17.99 19.31 -8.45
CA HIS A 46 -18.99 20.11 -9.14
C HIS A 46 -18.91 19.88 -10.66
N VAL A 47 -17.71 19.94 -11.24
CA VAL A 47 -17.50 19.67 -12.67
C VAL A 47 -17.99 18.26 -13.05
N LEU A 48 -17.64 17.24 -12.27
CA LEU A 48 -18.10 15.86 -12.53
C LEU A 48 -19.63 15.74 -12.49
N ASN A 49 -20.27 16.32 -11.48
CA ASN A 49 -21.71 16.15 -11.28
C ASN A 49 -22.55 17.08 -12.18
N SER A 50 -22.14 18.35 -12.36
CA SER A 50 -22.95 19.38 -13.03
C SER A 50 -22.61 19.52 -14.51
N TYR A 51 -21.32 19.52 -14.87
CA TYR A 51 -20.89 19.68 -16.26
C TYR A 51 -20.94 18.34 -17.03
N TYR A 52 -20.39 17.26 -16.43
CA TYR A 52 -20.42 15.92 -17.04
C TYR A 52 -21.65 15.10 -16.67
N ALA A 53 -22.51 15.59 -15.78
CA ALA A 53 -23.73 14.92 -15.31
C ALA A 53 -23.50 13.49 -14.79
N ILE A 54 -22.32 13.25 -14.19
CA ILE A 54 -21.96 11.94 -13.67
C ILE A 54 -22.83 11.63 -12.44
N GLN A 55 -23.47 10.47 -12.50
CA GLN A 55 -24.38 10.04 -11.43
C GLN A 55 -23.61 9.56 -10.19
N PRO A 56 -24.15 9.79 -8.98
CA PRO A 56 -23.60 9.23 -7.76
C PRO A 56 -23.36 7.71 -7.87
N LYS A 57 -22.31 7.20 -7.23
CA LYS A 57 -21.89 5.78 -7.26
C LYS A 57 -21.37 5.28 -8.62
N SER A 58 -21.22 6.14 -9.61
CA SER A 58 -20.50 5.80 -10.84
C SER A 58 -19.06 5.39 -10.52
N LYS A 59 -18.55 4.36 -11.20
CA LYS A 59 -17.17 3.89 -11.06
C LYS A 59 -16.30 4.70 -12.02
N ILE A 60 -15.26 5.31 -11.49
CA ILE A 60 -14.35 6.18 -12.25
C ILE A 60 -12.93 5.61 -12.14
N ILE A 61 -12.40 5.11 -13.24
CA ILE A 61 -10.99 4.75 -13.34
C ILE A 61 -10.17 6.04 -13.40
N ILE A 62 -9.24 6.19 -12.45
CA ILE A 62 -8.28 7.29 -12.44
C ILE A 62 -6.95 6.72 -12.97
N SER A 63 -6.59 7.10 -14.21
CA SER A 63 -5.39 6.65 -14.91
C SER A 63 -4.54 7.86 -15.34
N VAL A 64 -3.87 8.47 -14.35
CA VAL A 64 -3.04 9.67 -14.54
C VAL A 64 -1.65 9.47 -13.95
N ALA A 65 -0.64 10.12 -14.57
CA ALA A 65 0.75 9.88 -14.26
C ALA A 65 1.26 10.65 -13.04
N LYS A 66 0.83 11.91 -12.88
CA LYS A 66 1.30 12.79 -11.81
C LYS A 66 0.56 12.53 -10.51
N SER A 67 1.29 12.45 -9.39
CA SER A 67 0.71 12.20 -8.08
C SER A 67 -0.22 13.32 -7.62
N GLU A 68 0.10 14.58 -7.90
CA GLU A 68 -0.74 15.73 -7.58
C GLU A 68 -2.09 15.68 -8.30
N ASP A 69 -2.10 15.31 -9.58
CA ASP A 69 -3.33 15.16 -10.38
C ASP A 69 -4.17 13.99 -9.84
N PHE A 70 -3.50 12.85 -9.57
CA PHE A 70 -4.16 11.66 -9.04
C PHE A 70 -4.90 11.96 -7.75
N ILE A 71 -4.25 12.65 -6.81
CA ILE A 71 -4.85 12.88 -5.50
C ILE A 71 -5.99 13.90 -5.56
N MET A 72 -5.89 14.93 -6.40
CA MET A 72 -6.98 15.88 -6.64
C MET A 72 -8.20 15.18 -7.24
N LEU A 73 -8.01 14.31 -8.24
CA LEU A 73 -9.08 13.52 -8.86
C LEU A 73 -9.68 12.49 -7.90
N PHE A 74 -8.85 11.82 -7.09
CA PHE A 74 -9.33 10.89 -6.07
C PHE A 74 -10.32 11.58 -5.13
N TRP A 75 -9.92 12.70 -4.54
CA TRP A 75 -10.79 13.45 -3.66
C TRP A 75 -11.99 14.09 -4.39
N GLY A 76 -11.79 14.53 -5.63
CA GLY A 76 -12.88 15.00 -6.49
C GLY A 76 -13.96 13.93 -6.69
N CYS A 77 -13.57 12.69 -7.00
CA CYS A 77 -14.50 11.56 -7.11
C CYS A 77 -15.19 11.26 -5.76
N VAL A 78 -14.46 11.31 -4.65
CA VAL A 78 -15.02 11.11 -3.31
C VAL A 78 -16.07 12.18 -2.99
N PHE A 79 -15.76 13.45 -3.24
CA PHE A 79 -16.72 14.56 -3.02
C PHE A 79 -17.92 14.52 -3.98
N ALA A 80 -17.74 13.99 -5.20
CA ALA A 80 -18.82 13.76 -6.16
C ALA A 80 -19.71 12.56 -5.81
N ASN A 81 -19.42 11.84 -4.71
CA ASN A 81 -20.09 10.58 -4.34
C ASN A 81 -19.93 9.49 -5.42
N CYS A 82 -18.85 9.53 -6.17
CA CYS A 82 -18.44 8.49 -7.11
C CYS A 82 -17.53 7.46 -6.41
N VAL A 83 -17.30 6.33 -7.05
CA VAL A 83 -16.41 5.28 -6.58
C VAL A 83 -15.11 5.34 -7.39
N PRO A 84 -14.01 5.92 -6.86
CA PRO A 84 -12.74 5.89 -7.54
C PRO A 84 -12.21 4.46 -7.63
N VAL A 85 -11.70 4.12 -8.81
CA VAL A 85 -11.04 2.87 -9.13
C VAL A 85 -9.57 3.18 -9.37
N LEU A 86 -8.70 2.62 -8.53
CA LEU A 86 -7.30 2.97 -8.46
C LEU A 86 -6.50 2.12 -9.46
N MET A 87 -5.91 2.78 -10.47
CA MET A 87 -5.15 2.12 -11.53
C MET A 87 -3.85 2.88 -11.84
N PRO A 88 -2.79 2.17 -12.27
CA PRO A 88 -1.62 2.86 -12.83
C PRO A 88 -2.00 3.65 -14.07
N SER A 89 -1.18 4.66 -14.39
CA SER A 89 -1.33 5.41 -15.65
C SER A 89 -0.98 4.51 -16.82
N VAL A 90 -1.90 4.42 -17.80
CA VAL A 90 -1.68 3.69 -19.06
C VAL A 90 -1.76 4.63 -20.26
N ARG A 91 -1.08 4.26 -21.33
CA ARG A 91 -1.09 5.01 -22.60
C ARG A 91 -1.49 4.10 -23.75
N LEU A 92 -2.23 4.66 -24.71
CA LEU A 92 -2.68 3.91 -25.89
C LEU A 92 -1.53 3.30 -26.68
N ASN A 93 -0.39 3.98 -26.71
CA ASN A 93 0.80 3.53 -27.46
C ASN A 93 1.59 2.43 -26.75
N ASN A 94 1.27 2.09 -25.50
CA ASN A 94 1.96 1.09 -24.67
C ASN A 94 1.07 -0.12 -24.38
N LYS A 95 0.37 -0.65 -25.39
CA LYS A 95 -0.58 -1.76 -25.25
C LYS A 95 0.02 -3.10 -24.83
N GLU A 96 1.33 -3.25 -24.97
CA GLU A 96 2.06 -4.49 -24.62
C GLU A 96 2.55 -4.52 -23.17
N THR A 97 2.10 -3.60 -22.33
CA THR A 97 2.48 -3.53 -20.92
C THR A 97 1.51 -4.30 -20.02
N VAL A 98 2.04 -4.88 -18.94
CA VAL A 98 1.24 -5.53 -17.89
C VAL A 98 0.17 -4.58 -17.33
N ASP A 99 0.48 -3.29 -17.21
CA ASP A 99 -0.46 -2.30 -16.68
C ASP A 99 -1.61 -2.03 -17.67
N TYR A 100 -1.35 -2.08 -18.98
CA TYR A 100 -2.42 -1.96 -19.97
C TYR A 100 -3.35 -3.19 -19.98
N ASP A 101 -2.81 -4.40 -19.80
CA ASP A 101 -3.63 -5.61 -19.66
C ASP A 101 -4.47 -5.57 -18.38
N ARG A 102 -3.91 -5.10 -17.27
CA ARG A 102 -4.65 -4.86 -16.04
C ARG A 102 -5.80 -3.86 -16.24
N PHE A 103 -5.53 -2.78 -16.94
CA PHE A 103 -6.54 -1.78 -17.30
C PHE A 103 -7.67 -2.37 -18.14
N LYS A 104 -7.37 -3.16 -19.17
CA LYS A 104 -8.38 -3.85 -19.99
C LYS A 104 -9.26 -4.76 -19.15
N ASN A 105 -8.65 -5.61 -18.34
CA ASN A 105 -9.37 -6.52 -17.46
C ASN A 105 -10.25 -5.76 -16.45
N ALA A 106 -9.76 -4.68 -15.88
CA ALA A 106 -10.52 -3.84 -14.96
C ALA A 106 -11.72 -3.20 -15.68
N LYS A 107 -11.53 -2.68 -16.90
CA LYS A 107 -12.59 -2.13 -17.73
C LYS A 107 -13.71 -3.15 -17.98
N GLU A 108 -13.36 -4.38 -18.33
CA GLU A 108 -14.30 -5.48 -18.56
C GLU A 108 -15.09 -5.86 -17.30
N ILE A 109 -14.38 -6.06 -16.17
CA ILE A 109 -14.99 -6.39 -14.86
C ILE A 109 -15.97 -5.29 -14.41
N LEU A 110 -15.64 -4.03 -14.65
CA LEU A 110 -16.45 -2.88 -14.24
C LEU A 110 -17.62 -2.58 -15.18
N GLY A 111 -17.67 -3.20 -16.36
CA GLY A 111 -18.75 -2.98 -17.33
C GLY A 111 -18.65 -1.62 -18.02
N ASN A 112 -17.47 -1.28 -18.55
CA ASN A 112 -17.18 -0.03 -19.23
C ASN A 112 -17.38 1.23 -18.35
N PRO A 113 -16.60 1.40 -17.27
CA PRO A 113 -16.69 2.52 -16.35
C PRO A 113 -16.27 3.84 -17.02
N ILE A 114 -16.47 4.95 -16.32
CA ILE A 114 -15.91 6.24 -16.74
C ILE A 114 -14.39 6.18 -16.57
N LEU A 115 -13.66 6.68 -17.55
CA LEU A 115 -12.21 6.85 -17.51
C LEU A 115 -11.86 8.33 -17.38
N ILE A 116 -10.97 8.67 -16.42
CA ILE A 116 -10.26 9.95 -16.42
C ILE A 116 -8.80 9.66 -16.70
N SER A 117 -8.24 10.25 -17.76
CA SER A 117 -6.85 10.00 -18.17
C SER A 117 -6.16 11.28 -18.64
N ASN A 118 -4.82 11.28 -18.53
CA ASN A 118 -3.95 12.28 -19.13
C ASN A 118 -3.41 11.86 -20.51
N ASP A 119 -3.89 10.75 -21.08
CA ASP A 119 -3.63 10.36 -22.47
C ASP A 119 -4.83 10.71 -23.34
N PHE A 120 -4.71 11.78 -24.14
CA PHE A 120 -5.73 12.26 -25.03
C PHE A 120 -6.15 11.20 -26.06
N ASN A 121 -5.20 10.45 -26.61
CA ASN A 121 -5.48 9.41 -27.62
C ASN A 121 -6.25 8.25 -27.00
N LEU A 122 -5.93 7.87 -25.75
CA LEU A 122 -6.68 6.86 -25.02
C LEU A 122 -8.12 7.30 -24.77
N CYS A 123 -8.33 8.57 -24.38
CA CYS A 123 -9.68 9.11 -24.17
C CYS A 123 -10.51 9.08 -25.45
N ASN A 124 -9.94 9.47 -26.60
CA ASN A 124 -10.63 9.46 -27.89
C ASN A 124 -10.93 8.04 -28.39
N ALA A 125 -10.10 7.07 -28.06
CA ALA A 125 -10.28 5.67 -28.46
C ALA A 125 -11.17 4.89 -27.48
N TYR A 126 -11.59 5.50 -26.37
CA TYR A 126 -12.40 4.83 -25.36
C TYR A 126 -13.86 4.72 -25.81
N GLU A 127 -14.46 3.55 -25.60
CA GLU A 127 -15.80 3.24 -26.08
C GLU A 127 -16.89 4.13 -25.45
N ASN A 128 -17.94 4.39 -26.21
CA ASN A 128 -19.16 5.10 -25.78
C ASN A 128 -18.92 6.53 -25.26
N ASN A 129 -17.82 7.17 -25.61
CA ASN A 129 -17.42 8.50 -25.13
C ASN A 129 -17.41 8.61 -23.57
N ASN A 130 -17.17 7.50 -22.87
CA ASN A 130 -17.10 7.44 -21.41
C ASN A 130 -15.70 7.80 -20.86
N ALA A 131 -14.90 8.55 -21.60
CA ALA A 131 -13.61 9.04 -21.14
C ALA A 131 -13.55 10.55 -21.09
N ILE A 132 -12.88 11.06 -20.10
CA ILE A 132 -12.65 12.49 -19.87
C ILE A 132 -11.15 12.73 -19.85
N TYR A 133 -10.70 13.65 -20.72
CA TYR A 133 -9.32 14.12 -20.69
C TYR A 133 -9.16 15.09 -19.50
N ILE A 134 -8.14 14.88 -18.68
CA ILE A 134 -7.95 15.58 -17.40
C ILE A 134 -7.92 17.10 -17.56
N GLU A 135 -7.28 17.63 -18.62
CA GLU A 135 -7.17 19.07 -18.84
C GLU A 135 -8.55 19.74 -19.03
N ASN A 136 -9.54 18.99 -19.56
CA ASN A 136 -10.90 19.48 -19.66
C ASN A 136 -11.55 19.65 -18.28
N ILE A 137 -11.24 18.76 -17.32
CA ILE A 137 -11.73 18.89 -15.94
C ILE A 137 -11.10 20.12 -15.30
N PHE A 138 -9.79 20.30 -15.42
CA PHE A 138 -9.07 21.41 -14.81
C PHE A 138 -9.49 22.76 -15.44
N GLY A 139 -9.66 22.81 -16.76
CA GLY A 139 -10.17 24.01 -17.42
C GLY A 139 -11.57 24.41 -16.95
N GLN A 140 -12.48 23.46 -16.75
CA GLN A 140 -13.82 23.73 -16.22
C GLN A 140 -13.78 24.08 -14.72
N MET A 141 -12.87 23.49 -13.94
CA MET A 141 -12.71 23.77 -12.51
C MET A 141 -12.40 25.25 -12.24
N GLU A 142 -11.61 25.89 -13.10
CA GLU A 142 -11.29 27.33 -12.96
C GLU A 142 -12.51 28.26 -13.13
N LEU A 143 -13.59 27.76 -13.76
CA LEU A 143 -14.84 28.50 -13.97
C LEU A 143 -15.84 28.34 -12.82
N VAL A 144 -15.58 27.41 -11.88
CA VAL A 144 -16.48 27.15 -10.74
C VAL A 144 -16.28 28.19 -9.66
N SER A 145 -17.36 28.91 -9.29
CA SER A 145 -17.37 29.87 -8.19
C SER A 145 -17.38 29.19 -6.82
N ASP A 146 -16.84 29.91 -5.82
CA ASP A 146 -16.81 29.41 -4.44
C ASP A 146 -18.24 29.32 -3.87
N GLY A 147 -18.61 28.19 -3.29
CA GLY A 147 -19.89 27.98 -2.60
C GLY A 147 -20.89 27.06 -3.27
N GLU A 148 -20.69 26.67 -4.53
CA GLU A 148 -21.65 25.84 -5.30
C GLU A 148 -21.65 24.35 -4.96
N VAL A 149 -20.87 23.87 -3.99
CA VAL A 149 -20.65 22.42 -3.81
C VAL A 149 -21.26 21.88 -2.53
N CYS A 150 -22.31 21.07 -2.69
CA CYS A 150 -22.90 20.29 -1.61
C CYS A 150 -22.06 19.05 -1.28
N SER A 151 -21.97 18.73 0.00
CA SER A 151 -21.34 17.47 0.43
C SER A 151 -22.35 16.34 0.39
N PRO A 152 -22.03 15.22 -0.23
CA PRO A 152 -22.93 14.08 -0.28
C PRO A 152 -23.14 13.47 1.10
N ASN A 153 -24.35 12.96 1.35
CA ASN A 153 -24.63 12.14 2.52
C ASN A 153 -24.25 10.68 2.19
N ILE A 154 -23.06 10.26 2.59
CA ILE A 154 -22.50 8.93 2.31
C ILE A 154 -22.59 8.09 3.58
N ARG A 155 -23.15 6.88 3.48
CA ARG A 155 -23.14 5.91 4.58
C ARG A 155 -21.75 5.28 4.68
N LYS A 156 -21.32 5.02 5.92
CA LYS A 156 -19.98 4.48 6.19
C LYS A 156 -19.76 3.05 5.68
N ASP A 157 -20.82 2.27 5.54
CA ASP A 157 -20.84 0.87 5.12
C ASP A 157 -21.02 0.69 3.59
N GLU A 158 -21.19 1.79 2.84
CA GLU A 158 -21.30 1.74 1.39
C GLU A 158 -19.92 1.64 0.71
N LEU A 159 -19.93 1.00 -0.48
CA LEU A 159 -18.74 0.97 -1.36
C LEU A 159 -18.24 2.38 -1.64
N CYS A 160 -16.98 2.65 -1.32
CA CYS A 160 -16.39 3.96 -1.55
C CYS A 160 -15.09 3.93 -2.38
N VAL A 161 -14.41 2.80 -2.48
CA VAL A 161 -13.20 2.62 -3.29
C VAL A 161 -13.14 1.20 -3.84
N ILE A 162 -12.65 1.05 -5.08
CA ILE A 162 -12.26 -0.25 -5.63
C ILE A 162 -10.75 -0.23 -5.87
N GLN A 163 -10.04 -1.12 -5.17
CA GLN A 163 -8.61 -1.34 -5.32
C GLN A 163 -8.36 -2.61 -6.14
N PHE A 164 -7.74 -2.49 -7.31
CA PHE A 164 -7.35 -3.69 -8.06
C PHE A 164 -6.08 -4.31 -7.45
N SER A 165 -6.21 -5.57 -7.03
CA SER A 165 -5.05 -6.35 -6.57
C SER A 165 -4.24 -6.85 -7.76
N SER A 166 -2.92 -7.02 -7.56
CA SER A 166 -2.02 -7.56 -8.60
C SER A 166 -2.31 -9.01 -8.99
N GLY A 167 -3.15 -9.71 -8.20
CA GLY A 167 -3.59 -11.08 -8.41
C GLY A 167 -2.44 -12.07 -8.59
N SER A 168 -2.17 -12.95 -7.64
CA SER A 168 -1.18 -14.03 -7.77
C SER A 168 -1.49 -15.02 -8.93
N THR A 169 -2.65 -14.87 -9.57
CA THR A 169 -3.14 -15.74 -10.68
C THR A 169 -3.10 -15.04 -12.04
N GLY A 170 -2.52 -13.83 -12.14
CA GLY A 170 -2.46 -13.07 -13.40
C GLY A 170 -3.73 -12.27 -13.74
N ASN A 171 -4.88 -12.59 -13.15
CA ASN A 171 -6.13 -11.84 -13.36
C ASN A 171 -6.35 -10.87 -12.19
N PRO A 172 -6.32 -9.55 -12.40
CA PRO A 172 -6.59 -8.56 -11.37
C PRO A 172 -8.03 -8.67 -10.89
N ARG A 173 -8.25 -8.46 -9.59
CA ARG A 173 -9.57 -8.47 -8.95
C ARG A 173 -9.85 -7.13 -8.30
N GLY A 174 -11.05 -6.62 -8.47
CA GLY A 174 -11.48 -5.36 -7.86
C GLY A 174 -11.91 -5.56 -6.40
N VAL A 175 -11.03 -5.31 -5.45
CA VAL A 175 -11.30 -5.38 -4.01
C VAL A 175 -12.21 -4.22 -3.62
N MET A 176 -13.40 -4.52 -3.08
CA MET A 176 -14.38 -3.54 -2.66
C MET A 176 -14.17 -3.10 -1.21
N LEU A 177 -14.01 -1.80 -1.00
CA LEU A 177 -13.78 -1.21 0.32
C LEU A 177 -14.82 -0.14 0.65
N SER A 178 -15.35 -0.18 1.87
CA SER A 178 -16.21 0.86 2.45
C SER A 178 -15.40 1.77 3.39
N PHE A 179 -15.98 2.91 3.77
CA PHE A 179 -15.29 3.87 4.62
C PHE A 179 -14.94 3.30 6.00
N ASP A 180 -15.84 2.52 6.62
CA ASP A 180 -15.59 1.92 7.93
C ASP A 180 -14.38 0.98 7.93
N LYS A 181 -14.16 0.21 6.84
CA LYS A 181 -13.00 -0.66 6.66
C LYS A 181 -11.70 0.15 6.53
N ILE A 182 -11.74 1.17 5.68
CA ILE A 182 -10.60 2.05 5.46
C ILE A 182 -10.22 2.77 6.75
N ILE A 183 -11.16 3.37 7.46
CA ILE A 183 -10.88 4.12 8.70
C ILE A 183 -10.40 3.21 9.84
N ALA A 184 -10.90 1.98 9.93
CA ALA A 184 -10.43 1.01 10.91
C ALA A 184 -8.95 0.67 10.65
N ASN A 185 -8.57 0.46 9.39
CA ASN A 185 -7.18 0.15 9.03
C ASN A 185 -6.25 1.36 9.18
N ILE A 186 -6.69 2.57 8.83
CA ILE A 186 -5.93 3.81 9.09
C ILE A 186 -5.60 3.96 10.59
N LYS A 187 -6.57 3.70 11.46
CA LYS A 187 -6.34 3.73 12.92
C LYS A 187 -5.33 2.67 13.36
N ALA A 188 -5.44 1.45 12.81
CA ALA A 188 -4.51 0.37 13.09
C ALA A 188 -3.09 0.73 12.65
N LYS A 189 -2.93 1.30 11.44
CA LYS A 189 -1.64 1.78 10.92
C LYS A 189 -1.07 2.93 11.74
N THR A 190 -1.92 3.92 12.10
CA THR A 190 -1.53 5.02 13.00
C THR A 190 -0.98 4.50 14.32
N PHE A 191 -1.64 3.48 14.90
CA PHE A 191 -1.18 2.82 16.13
C PHE A 191 0.13 2.06 15.91
N ALA A 192 0.24 1.25 14.86
CA ALA A 192 1.42 0.44 14.59
C ALA A 192 2.69 1.29 14.33
N ASP A 193 2.55 2.40 13.62
CA ASP A 193 3.65 3.32 13.32
C ASP A 193 3.86 4.39 14.41
N HIS A 194 3.07 4.36 15.49
CA HIS A 194 3.11 5.33 16.60
C HIS A 194 2.95 6.79 16.13
N ILE A 195 2.13 7.03 15.11
CA ILE A 195 1.97 8.36 14.51
C ILE A 195 1.22 9.30 15.46
N THR A 196 1.77 10.50 15.63
CA THR A 196 1.21 11.61 16.38
C THR A 196 0.99 12.82 15.47
N ARG A 197 0.39 13.90 15.96
CA ARG A 197 0.15 15.12 15.19
C ARG A 197 1.40 15.94 14.89
N GLU A 198 2.48 15.66 15.60
CA GLU A 198 3.77 16.36 15.46
C GLU A 198 4.62 15.75 14.34
N ASP A 199 4.23 14.58 13.84
CA ASP A 199 5.00 13.85 12.85
C ASP A 199 4.86 14.44 11.44
N LYS A 200 5.86 14.10 10.62
CA LYS A 200 5.86 14.28 9.18
C LYS A 200 6.24 12.94 8.54
N LEU A 201 5.53 12.57 7.50
CA LEU A 201 5.69 11.26 6.87
C LEU A 201 6.22 11.41 5.44
N ILE A 202 7.22 10.61 5.08
CA ILE A 202 7.72 10.48 3.71
C ILE A 202 7.49 9.08 3.15
N HIS A 203 7.20 8.99 1.85
CA HIS A 203 7.11 7.72 1.13
C HIS A 203 7.32 7.89 -0.39
N TRP A 204 7.53 6.75 -1.10
CA TRP A 204 7.62 6.70 -2.56
C TRP A 204 6.56 5.83 -3.22
N MET A 205 5.65 5.20 -2.43
CA MET A 205 4.64 4.30 -2.99
C MET A 205 3.63 5.05 -3.88
N PRO A 206 3.27 4.51 -5.06
CA PRO A 206 2.24 5.11 -5.90
C PRO A 206 0.88 5.20 -5.20
N TYR A 207 0.10 6.24 -5.47
CA TYR A 207 -1.24 6.38 -4.89
C TYR A 207 -2.27 5.40 -5.43
N PHE A 208 -2.04 4.77 -6.57
CA PHE A 208 -2.91 3.69 -7.04
C PHE A 208 -2.67 2.36 -6.29
N HIS A 209 -1.63 2.26 -5.47
CA HIS A 209 -1.35 1.14 -4.59
C HIS A 209 -1.94 1.40 -3.20
N ASP A 210 -2.51 0.37 -2.55
CA ASP A 210 -3.08 0.44 -1.20
C ASP A 210 -2.11 1.04 -0.17
N TYR A 211 -0.84 0.66 -0.20
CA TYR A 211 0.18 1.18 0.70
C TYR A 211 0.43 2.68 0.49
N GLY A 212 0.40 3.17 -0.76
CA GLY A 212 0.55 4.60 -1.06
C GLY A 212 -0.66 5.41 -0.60
N LEU A 213 -1.87 4.96 -0.94
CA LEU A 213 -3.09 5.70 -0.63
C LEU A 213 -3.55 5.48 0.82
N PHE A 214 -3.84 4.23 1.22
CA PHE A 214 -4.42 3.96 2.54
C PHE A 214 -3.36 4.02 3.64
N GLY A 215 -2.15 3.48 3.38
CA GLY A 215 -1.07 3.39 4.34
C GLY A 215 -0.30 4.68 4.59
N ASN A 216 -0.32 5.62 3.66
CA ASN A 216 0.42 6.87 3.78
C ASN A 216 -0.49 8.09 3.63
N HIS A 217 -1.05 8.36 2.45
CA HIS A 217 -1.84 9.57 2.22
C HIS A 217 -3.02 9.72 3.20
N LEU A 218 -3.91 8.71 3.26
CA LEU A 218 -5.08 8.80 4.15
C LEU A 218 -4.70 8.78 5.63
N VAL A 219 -3.58 8.15 5.99
CA VAL A 219 -3.00 8.22 7.34
C VAL A 219 -2.56 9.66 7.66
N CYS A 220 -1.89 10.34 6.72
CA CYS A 220 -1.50 11.75 6.90
C CYS A 220 -2.72 12.66 7.04
N VAL A 221 -3.73 12.52 6.18
CA VAL A 221 -4.98 13.29 6.25
C VAL A 221 -5.71 13.04 7.57
N TYR A 222 -5.82 11.77 8.01
CA TYR A 222 -6.48 11.41 9.27
C TYR A 222 -5.81 12.06 10.49
N ASN A 223 -4.48 12.01 10.54
CA ASN A 223 -3.69 12.55 11.65
C ASN A 223 -3.42 14.06 11.51
N CYS A 224 -3.82 14.69 10.40
CA CYS A 224 -3.57 16.10 10.11
C CYS A 224 -2.05 16.43 10.13
N ILE A 225 -1.23 15.58 9.53
CA ILE A 225 0.24 15.73 9.44
C ILE A 225 0.70 16.03 8.01
N THR A 226 1.91 16.55 7.87
CA THR A 226 2.52 16.80 6.56
C THR A 226 2.96 15.49 5.91
N GLU A 227 2.67 15.35 4.63
CA GLU A 227 3.10 14.26 3.76
C GLU A 227 4.17 14.76 2.79
N VAL A 228 5.24 13.97 2.61
CA VAL A 228 6.24 14.16 1.55
C VAL A 228 6.19 12.94 0.64
N LYS A 229 5.71 13.15 -0.57
CA LYS A 229 5.55 12.13 -1.60
C LYS A 229 6.68 12.23 -2.60
N VAL A 230 7.64 11.32 -2.55
CA VAL A 230 8.65 11.19 -3.61
C VAL A 230 8.05 10.39 -4.75
N GLU A 231 8.11 10.93 -5.98
CA GLU A 231 7.61 10.22 -7.14
C GLU A 231 8.36 8.89 -7.34
N PRO A 232 7.65 7.76 -7.62
CA PRO A 232 8.28 6.44 -7.72
C PRO A 232 9.43 6.41 -8.73
N PHE A 233 9.27 7.08 -9.87
CA PHE A 233 10.31 7.16 -10.89
C PHE A 233 11.51 7.98 -10.42
N SER A 234 11.28 9.06 -9.66
CA SER A 234 12.34 9.86 -9.05
C SER A 234 13.16 9.06 -8.05
N PHE A 235 12.49 8.28 -7.20
CA PHE A 235 13.14 7.36 -6.27
C PHE A 235 13.96 6.28 -7.00
N LEU A 236 13.40 5.63 -8.02
CA LEU A 236 14.12 4.58 -8.76
C LEU A 236 15.34 5.11 -9.49
N ARG A 237 15.28 6.35 -10.02
CA ARG A 237 16.40 7.00 -10.72
C ARG A 237 17.53 7.39 -9.77
N ASP A 238 17.20 8.01 -8.65
CA ASP A 238 18.17 8.38 -7.61
C ASP A 238 17.54 8.27 -6.21
N PRO A 239 17.68 7.11 -5.52
CA PRO A 239 17.11 6.90 -4.21
C PRO A 239 17.62 7.88 -3.14
N VAL A 240 18.78 8.52 -3.35
CA VAL A 240 19.37 9.45 -2.40
C VAL A 240 18.49 10.68 -2.18
N VAL A 241 17.66 11.04 -3.15
CA VAL A 241 16.66 12.11 -2.99
C VAL A 241 15.77 11.87 -1.77
N PHE A 242 15.47 10.61 -1.45
CA PHE A 242 14.66 10.27 -0.28
C PHE A 242 15.35 10.70 1.02
N ILE A 243 16.66 10.43 1.15
CA ILE A 243 17.47 10.84 2.31
C ILE A 243 17.57 12.37 2.40
N GLN A 244 17.81 13.05 1.28
CA GLN A 244 17.90 14.51 1.23
C GLN A 244 16.57 15.17 1.65
N LYS A 245 15.43 14.58 1.26
CA LYS A 245 14.11 15.08 1.65
C LYS A 245 13.74 14.75 3.09
N ILE A 246 14.27 13.69 3.68
CA ILE A 246 14.15 13.42 5.12
C ILE A 246 14.77 14.57 5.91
N GLU A 247 15.99 14.95 5.56
CA GLU A 247 16.71 16.07 6.18
C GLU A 247 16.00 17.41 5.94
N GLN A 248 15.67 17.70 4.66
CA GLN A 248 15.05 18.97 4.26
C GLN A 248 13.73 19.26 4.97
N TYR A 249 12.90 18.23 5.14
CA TYR A 249 11.57 18.36 5.72
C TYR A 249 11.48 17.93 7.18
N ASP A 250 12.58 17.52 7.79
CA ASP A 250 12.62 17.07 9.19
C ASP A 250 11.59 15.95 9.44
N ILE A 251 11.75 14.86 8.68
CA ILE A 251 10.83 13.72 8.65
C ILE A 251 11.06 12.80 9.83
N THR A 252 9.98 12.40 10.49
CA THR A 252 10.03 11.48 11.63
C THR A 252 9.52 10.07 11.33
N VAL A 253 8.75 9.90 10.22
CA VAL A 253 8.15 8.63 9.81
C VAL A 253 8.45 8.34 8.34
N CYS A 254 9.14 7.25 8.07
CA CYS A 254 9.30 6.69 6.73
C CYS A 254 8.22 5.62 6.53
N GLY A 255 7.13 6.01 5.86
CA GLY A 255 6.04 5.12 5.51
C GLY A 255 6.26 4.45 4.15
N GLY A 256 5.53 3.37 3.88
CA GLY A 256 5.46 2.77 2.55
C GLY A 256 6.80 2.35 1.97
N THR A 257 7.70 1.79 2.77
CA THR A 257 8.97 1.28 2.26
C THR A 257 8.88 -0.21 1.94
N THR A 258 9.48 -0.62 0.82
CA THR A 258 9.56 -2.03 0.44
C THR A 258 10.96 -2.58 0.68
N PRO A 259 11.12 -3.89 0.95
CA PRO A 259 12.42 -4.53 1.06
C PRO A 259 13.36 -4.22 -0.12
N SER A 260 12.88 -4.40 -1.35
CA SER A 260 13.65 -4.13 -2.56
C SER A 260 14.05 -2.65 -2.70
N GLY A 261 13.14 -1.72 -2.37
CA GLY A 261 13.42 -0.28 -2.36
C GLY A 261 14.46 0.11 -1.31
N LEU A 262 14.39 -0.48 -0.11
CA LEU A 262 15.37 -0.24 0.95
C LEU A 262 16.76 -0.79 0.61
N GLU A 263 16.84 -1.96 -0.04
CA GLU A 263 18.11 -2.49 -0.53
C GLU A 263 18.75 -1.56 -1.58
N LEU A 264 17.93 -1.06 -2.52
CA LEU A 264 18.38 -0.09 -3.51
C LEU A 264 18.87 1.20 -2.85
N LEU A 265 18.10 1.75 -1.90
CA LEU A 265 18.47 2.94 -1.14
C LEU A 265 19.77 2.73 -0.37
N SER A 266 19.88 1.65 0.41
CA SER A 266 21.04 1.34 1.21
C SER A 266 22.33 1.20 0.39
N LYS A 267 22.23 0.53 -0.79
CA LYS A 267 23.33 0.44 -1.74
C LYS A 267 23.78 1.82 -2.23
N LYS A 268 22.84 2.67 -2.62
CA LYS A 268 23.12 4.03 -3.11
C LYS A 268 23.70 4.94 -2.03
N VAL A 269 23.21 4.83 -0.79
CA VAL A 269 23.77 5.55 0.36
C VAL A 269 25.23 5.14 0.57
N LYS A 270 25.56 3.84 0.49
CA LYS A 270 26.94 3.35 0.58
C LYS A 270 27.81 3.90 -0.56
N ASP A 271 27.32 3.91 -1.80
CA ASP A 271 28.04 4.41 -2.96
C ASP A 271 28.33 5.93 -2.87
N LYS A 272 27.46 6.69 -2.19
CA LYS A 272 27.52 8.16 -2.06
C LYS A 272 27.83 8.64 -0.63
N GLU A 273 28.49 7.83 0.18
CA GLU A 273 28.76 8.12 1.60
C GLU A 273 29.41 9.50 1.81
N GLN A 274 30.32 9.93 0.92
CA GLN A 274 30.97 11.24 1.03
C GLN A 274 30.03 12.42 0.75
N GLU A 275 29.07 12.26 -0.17
CA GLU A 275 28.08 13.28 -0.50
C GLU A 275 27.05 13.45 0.64
N LEU A 276 26.82 12.41 1.42
CA LEU A 276 25.84 12.35 2.51
C LEU A 276 26.46 12.65 3.88
N LYS A 277 27.72 13.06 3.92
CA LYS A 277 28.40 13.41 5.16
C LYS A 277 27.73 14.59 5.85
N GLY A 278 27.30 14.36 7.10
CA GLY A 278 26.61 15.37 7.91
C GLY A 278 25.10 15.19 8.00
N ILE A 279 24.51 14.31 7.20
CA ILE A 279 23.11 13.92 7.35
C ILE A 279 22.94 13.11 8.64
N ASP A 280 21.91 13.43 9.42
CA ASP A 280 21.54 12.73 10.66
C ASP A 280 20.11 12.19 10.57
N LEU A 281 19.96 10.87 10.54
CA LEU A 281 18.68 10.16 10.52
C LEU A 281 18.19 9.73 11.92
N SER A 282 18.84 10.18 13.00
CA SER A 282 18.53 9.76 14.38
C SER A 282 17.13 10.18 14.85
N HIS A 283 16.55 11.21 14.24
CA HIS A 283 15.21 11.71 14.52
C HIS A 283 14.09 10.87 13.91
N ILE A 284 14.41 9.93 12.98
CA ILE A 284 13.43 8.99 12.43
C ILE A 284 13.03 8.01 13.54
N LYS A 285 11.75 7.98 13.87
CA LYS A 285 11.20 7.07 14.86
C LYS A 285 10.62 5.79 14.26
N THR A 286 10.18 5.84 12.98
CA THR A 286 9.55 4.71 12.30
C THR A 286 10.06 4.58 10.87
N LEU A 287 10.53 3.38 10.53
CA LEU A 287 10.79 2.89 9.18
C LEU A 287 9.88 1.68 8.94
N SER A 288 8.71 1.93 8.35
CA SER A 288 7.68 0.91 8.12
C SER A 288 7.94 0.13 6.84
N VAL A 289 8.12 -1.19 6.94
CA VAL A 289 8.56 -2.08 5.86
C VAL A 289 7.49 -3.13 5.55
N GLY A 290 7.09 -3.23 4.28
CA GLY A 290 6.05 -4.19 3.88
C GLY A 290 5.86 -4.28 2.37
N ALA A 291 4.68 -4.75 1.96
CA ALA A 291 4.26 -5.01 0.58
C ALA A 291 5.00 -6.15 -0.13
N GLU A 292 6.14 -6.59 0.39
CA GLU A 292 6.92 -7.73 -0.09
C GLU A 292 7.31 -8.60 1.12
N MET A 293 7.70 -9.85 0.86
CA MET A 293 8.25 -10.71 1.91
C MET A 293 9.58 -10.14 2.39
N VAL A 294 9.70 -9.86 3.69
CA VAL A 294 10.89 -9.27 4.29
C VAL A 294 12.00 -10.31 4.46
N PRO A 295 13.14 -10.19 3.73
CA PRO A 295 14.26 -11.12 3.87
C PRO A 295 14.91 -11.02 5.26
N PRO A 296 15.32 -12.13 5.90
CA PRO A 296 15.97 -12.11 7.22
C PRO A 296 17.23 -11.27 7.30
N ASN A 297 17.96 -11.18 6.19
CA ASN A 297 19.20 -10.41 6.10
C ASN A 297 19.00 -8.94 5.68
N LEU A 298 17.75 -8.50 5.43
CA LEU A 298 17.49 -7.11 5.07
C LEU A 298 18.00 -6.16 6.15
N PHE A 299 17.70 -6.43 7.42
CA PHE A 299 18.12 -5.58 8.53
C PHE A 299 19.64 -5.32 8.53
N SER A 300 20.45 -6.35 8.32
CA SER A 300 21.92 -6.19 8.25
C SER A 300 22.37 -5.40 7.01
N ARG A 301 21.63 -5.49 5.91
CA ARG A 301 21.91 -4.71 4.68
C ARG A 301 21.59 -3.22 4.82
N LEU A 302 20.87 -2.81 5.86
CA LEU A 302 20.59 -1.39 6.16
C LEU A 302 21.71 -0.71 6.95
N GLU A 303 22.85 -1.36 7.20
CA GLU A 303 24.00 -0.81 7.91
C GLU A 303 24.43 0.58 7.40
N PRO A 304 24.45 0.90 6.09
CA PRO A 304 24.73 2.26 5.61
C PRO A 304 23.76 3.32 6.15
N LEU A 305 22.47 3.00 6.32
CA LEU A 305 21.48 3.91 6.92
C LEU A 305 21.70 4.07 8.43
N PHE A 306 22.07 2.99 9.13
CA PHE A 306 22.41 3.04 10.56
C PHE A 306 23.66 3.90 10.81
N LYS A 307 24.63 3.92 9.89
CA LYS A 307 25.80 4.82 9.95
C LYS A 307 25.42 6.30 9.80
N LEU A 308 24.32 6.61 9.09
CA LEU A 308 23.74 7.95 9.03
C LEU A 308 22.86 8.28 10.26
N GLY A 309 22.88 7.48 11.32
CA GLY A 309 22.15 7.74 12.55
C GLY A 309 20.78 7.07 12.66
N LEU A 310 20.25 6.41 11.59
CA LEU A 310 18.96 5.72 11.70
C LEU A 310 18.96 4.73 12.87
N ARG A 311 17.99 4.88 13.78
CA ARG A 311 17.89 4.01 14.94
C ARG A 311 17.39 2.62 14.54
N LYS A 312 18.00 1.58 15.06
CA LYS A 312 17.63 0.19 14.80
C LYS A 312 16.21 -0.14 15.25
N GLU A 313 15.76 0.52 16.31
CA GLU A 313 14.41 0.40 16.90
C GLU A 313 13.32 0.93 15.98
N ALA A 314 13.67 1.82 15.04
CA ALA A 314 12.73 2.38 14.07
C ALA A 314 12.26 1.37 13.01
N TYR A 315 12.98 0.26 12.80
CA TYR A 315 12.70 -0.73 11.78
C TYR A 315 11.47 -1.58 12.13
N ILE A 316 10.40 -1.48 11.35
CA ILE A 316 9.09 -2.12 11.62
C ILE A 316 8.60 -2.90 10.40
N PRO A 317 8.95 -4.19 10.29
CA PRO A 317 8.29 -5.11 9.36
C PRO A 317 6.81 -5.26 9.66
N SER A 318 6.02 -5.37 8.59
CA SER A 318 4.57 -5.54 8.66
C SER A 318 4.06 -6.49 7.58
N TYR A 319 2.86 -7.05 7.81
CA TYR A 319 2.16 -7.90 6.86
C TYR A 319 0.76 -7.38 6.60
N GLY A 320 0.31 -7.50 5.36
CA GLY A 320 -1.04 -7.17 4.94
C GLY A 320 -1.23 -7.35 3.44
N MET A 321 -2.44 -7.05 2.97
CA MET A 321 -2.86 -7.20 1.58
C MET A 321 -4.08 -6.32 1.30
N ALA A 322 -4.38 -6.09 0.01
CA ALA A 322 -5.52 -5.25 -0.39
C ALA A 322 -6.86 -5.77 0.16
N GLU A 323 -7.05 -7.09 0.24
CA GLU A 323 -8.26 -7.74 0.77
C GLU A 323 -8.47 -7.51 2.27
N THR A 324 -7.44 -7.06 3.00
CA THR A 324 -7.53 -6.60 4.39
C THR A 324 -7.42 -5.09 4.51
N THR A 325 -7.73 -4.36 3.45
CA THR A 325 -7.53 -2.94 3.23
C THR A 325 -6.05 -2.58 3.10
N LEU A 326 -5.20 -2.99 4.06
CA LEU A 326 -3.75 -2.85 4.02
C LEU A 326 -3.08 -3.75 5.07
N ILE A 327 -2.88 -3.26 6.30
CA ILE A 327 -2.04 -3.86 7.35
C ILE A 327 -2.85 -4.77 8.28
N VAL A 328 -2.34 -5.98 8.54
CA VAL A 328 -2.91 -6.99 9.46
C VAL A 328 -2.07 -7.12 10.73
N SER A 329 -0.75 -7.14 10.57
CA SER A 329 0.20 -7.25 11.69
C SER A 329 1.43 -6.38 11.47
N ALA A 330 2.07 -5.99 12.57
CA ALA A 330 3.32 -5.22 12.55
C ALA A 330 4.20 -5.56 13.74
N CYS A 331 5.51 -5.43 13.55
CA CYS A 331 6.46 -5.50 14.63
C CYS A 331 6.33 -4.29 15.56
N THR A 332 6.63 -4.48 16.84
CA THR A 332 6.76 -3.38 17.80
C THR A 332 8.12 -2.73 17.65
N HIS A 333 8.24 -1.45 17.95
CA HIS A 333 9.52 -0.72 18.01
C HIS A 333 10.57 -1.48 18.86
N GLY A 334 11.77 -1.58 18.34
CA GLY A 334 12.87 -2.34 18.97
C GLY A 334 12.87 -3.84 18.70
N TYR A 335 11.83 -4.37 18.06
CA TYR A 335 11.69 -5.82 17.80
C TYR A 335 11.62 -6.17 16.30
N GLY A 336 11.78 -5.20 15.41
CA GLY A 336 11.64 -5.43 13.96
C GLY A 336 12.74 -6.32 13.36
N ASN A 337 13.89 -6.44 13.99
CA ASN A 337 14.97 -7.32 13.54
C ASN A 337 14.85 -8.77 14.03
N ARG A 338 13.71 -9.12 14.63
CA ARG A 338 13.49 -10.48 15.15
C ARG A 338 13.33 -11.47 14.00
N THR A 339 14.14 -12.52 14.02
CA THR A 339 14.03 -13.66 13.12
C THR A 339 13.89 -14.97 13.90
N ILE A 340 13.40 -16.00 13.23
CA ILE A 340 13.37 -17.37 13.78
C ILE A 340 14.05 -18.32 12.81
N LYS A 341 14.92 -19.18 13.32
CA LYS A 341 15.56 -20.27 12.57
C LYS A 341 14.83 -21.55 12.84
N ILE A 342 14.42 -22.25 11.78
CA ILE A 342 13.69 -23.52 11.83
C ILE A 342 14.54 -24.58 11.16
N GLU A 343 14.65 -25.77 11.77
CA GLU A 343 15.32 -26.92 11.17
C GLU A 343 14.75 -27.19 9.77
N ARG A 344 15.62 -27.21 8.75
CA ARG A 344 15.20 -27.21 7.35
C ARG A 344 14.39 -28.46 6.98
N ASP A 345 14.86 -29.63 7.39
CA ASP A 345 14.21 -30.90 7.03
C ASP A 345 12.84 -31.01 7.73
N ALA A 346 12.76 -30.64 9.01
CA ALA A 346 11.48 -30.57 9.73
C ALA A 346 10.50 -29.60 9.06
N PHE A 347 11.00 -28.44 8.60
CA PHE A 347 10.16 -27.45 7.90
C PHE A 347 9.58 -27.99 6.59
N TYR A 348 10.33 -28.77 5.81
CA TYR A 348 9.83 -29.39 4.58
C TYR A 348 8.78 -30.48 4.86
N ASP A 349 8.83 -31.11 6.00
CA ASP A 349 7.82 -32.03 6.50
C ASP A 349 6.60 -31.31 7.13
N GLY A 350 6.59 -29.98 7.09
CA GLY A 350 5.50 -29.14 7.64
C GLY A 350 5.55 -28.96 9.16
N ILE A 351 6.71 -29.23 9.80
CA ILE A 351 6.92 -29.14 11.24
C ILE A 351 7.75 -27.89 11.55
N ILE A 352 7.27 -27.05 12.45
CA ILE A 352 8.00 -25.86 12.93
C ILE A 352 8.84 -26.25 14.16
N LYS A 353 10.09 -26.61 13.93
CA LYS A 353 11.06 -26.98 14.97
C LYS A 353 12.19 -25.96 15.01
N PRO A 354 12.33 -25.15 16.09
CA PRO A 354 13.43 -24.21 16.21
C PRO A 354 14.79 -24.89 16.08
N CYS A 355 15.67 -24.28 15.26
CA CYS A 355 17.04 -24.74 15.08
C CYS A 355 17.96 -24.07 16.10
N ASN A 356 18.49 -24.86 17.03
CA ASN A 356 19.38 -24.38 18.08
C ASN A 356 20.88 -24.72 17.85
N ASN A 357 21.17 -25.47 16.79
CA ASN A 357 22.51 -26.00 16.46
C ASN A 357 22.96 -25.55 15.07
N ASP A 358 24.14 -25.98 14.63
CA ASP A 358 24.69 -25.75 13.28
C ASP A 358 23.99 -26.60 12.17
N ALA A 359 22.82 -27.15 12.46
CA ALA A 359 22.03 -27.88 11.47
C ALA A 359 21.53 -26.95 10.35
N PRO A 360 21.31 -27.45 9.13
CA PRO A 360 20.71 -26.67 8.07
C PRO A 360 19.36 -26.11 8.49
N PHE A 361 19.14 -24.81 8.26
CA PHE A 361 17.93 -24.10 8.69
C PHE A 361 17.29 -23.26 7.58
N CYS A 362 15.99 -23.00 7.73
CA CYS A 362 15.28 -21.91 7.09
C CYS A 362 15.10 -20.76 8.09
N GLU A 363 15.29 -19.52 7.67
CA GLU A 363 15.14 -18.36 8.53
C GLU A 363 14.00 -17.46 8.04
N PHE A 364 13.18 -16.98 8.96
CA PHE A 364 12.02 -16.14 8.66
C PHE A 364 12.05 -14.88 9.52
N THR A 365 11.68 -13.74 8.90
CA THR A 365 11.51 -12.47 9.60
C THR A 365 10.14 -12.41 10.25
N SER A 366 10.07 -11.89 11.47
CA SER A 366 8.83 -11.62 12.16
C SER A 366 7.96 -10.63 11.37
N ALA A 367 6.67 -10.93 11.25
CA ALA A 367 5.64 -10.01 10.79
C ALA A 367 4.92 -9.32 11.98
N GLY A 368 5.41 -9.54 13.20
CA GLY A 368 4.94 -8.90 14.42
C GLY A 368 3.66 -9.47 15.00
N THR A 369 2.98 -8.64 15.77
CA THR A 369 1.71 -8.96 16.43
C THR A 369 0.52 -8.56 15.59
N VAL A 370 -0.56 -9.31 15.67
CA VAL A 370 -1.83 -8.99 15.02
C VAL A 370 -2.41 -7.71 15.60
N LEU A 371 -2.86 -6.80 14.74
CA LEU A 371 -3.44 -5.52 15.13
C LEU A 371 -4.87 -5.69 15.68
N PRO A 372 -5.30 -4.84 16.62
CA PRO A 372 -6.55 -5.04 17.38
C PRO A 372 -7.83 -5.13 16.55
N CYS A 373 -7.85 -4.61 15.31
CA CYS A 373 -8.99 -4.70 14.40
C CYS A 373 -9.13 -6.05 13.70
N PHE A 374 -8.24 -7.00 13.98
CA PHE A 374 -8.21 -8.31 13.36
C PHE A 374 -8.19 -9.45 14.37
N GLN A 375 -8.74 -10.57 13.94
CA GLN A 375 -8.47 -11.91 14.44
C GLN A 375 -7.75 -12.68 13.35
N VAL A 376 -6.72 -13.41 13.70
CA VAL A 376 -5.96 -14.25 12.78
C VAL A 376 -5.88 -15.66 13.34
N ARG A 377 -6.11 -16.65 12.50
CA ARG A 377 -5.87 -18.06 12.82
C ARG A 377 -5.02 -18.70 11.73
N ILE A 378 -4.33 -19.74 12.09
CA ILE A 378 -3.63 -20.62 11.15
C ILE A 378 -4.53 -21.83 10.92
N GLU A 379 -4.83 -22.17 9.68
CA GLU A 379 -5.73 -23.28 9.34
C GLU A 379 -5.03 -24.29 8.45
N LYS A 380 -5.20 -25.57 8.71
CA LYS A 380 -4.78 -26.68 7.86
C LYS A 380 -5.86 -27.75 7.84
N ASP A 381 -6.30 -28.15 6.65
CA ASP A 381 -7.29 -29.20 6.42
C ASP A 381 -8.61 -29.02 7.20
N GLY A 382 -9.09 -27.78 7.33
CA GLY A 382 -10.31 -27.42 8.06
C GLY A 382 -10.13 -27.29 9.57
N ILE A 383 -8.91 -27.47 10.09
CA ILE A 383 -8.63 -27.45 11.54
C ILE A 383 -7.77 -26.24 11.88
N SER A 384 -8.19 -25.46 12.88
CA SER A 384 -7.36 -24.38 13.44
C SER A 384 -6.13 -24.98 14.14
N GLN A 385 -4.96 -24.47 13.76
CA GLN A 385 -3.67 -24.93 14.27
C GLN A 385 -3.28 -24.11 15.51
N GLY A 386 -2.51 -24.75 16.42
CA GLY A 386 -1.85 -24.08 17.52
C GLY A 386 -0.56 -23.35 17.13
N ASN A 387 0.12 -22.79 18.14
CA ASN A 387 1.44 -22.21 17.94
C ASN A 387 2.46 -23.25 17.44
N MET A 388 3.45 -22.80 16.68
CA MET A 388 4.49 -23.64 16.05
C MET A 388 3.93 -24.67 15.05
N GLN A 389 2.80 -24.38 14.43
CA GLN A 389 2.20 -25.22 13.40
C GLN A 389 1.92 -24.38 12.14
N ILE A 390 2.34 -24.90 10.98
CA ILE A 390 2.19 -24.24 9.69
C ILE A 390 0.81 -24.50 9.09
N GLY A 391 0.22 -23.48 8.50
CA GLY A 391 -1.02 -23.55 7.75
C GLY A 391 -1.33 -22.28 6.99
N GLU A 392 -2.51 -22.23 6.40
CA GLU A 392 -3.01 -21.02 5.73
C GLU A 392 -3.40 -19.97 6.77
N ILE A 393 -2.92 -18.75 6.57
CA ILE A 393 -3.32 -17.59 7.36
C ILE A 393 -4.74 -17.22 6.99
N GLN A 394 -5.64 -17.24 7.96
CA GLN A 394 -7.01 -16.79 7.81
C GLN A 394 -7.27 -15.58 8.70
N VAL A 395 -7.96 -14.59 8.13
CA VAL A 395 -8.15 -13.29 8.77
C VAL A 395 -9.64 -12.96 8.87
N LYS A 396 -10.06 -12.40 10.01
CA LYS A 396 -11.40 -11.86 10.24
C LYS A 396 -11.28 -10.53 10.95
N GLY A 397 -12.12 -9.55 10.60
CA GLY A 397 -12.11 -8.24 11.27
C GLY A 397 -12.77 -7.14 10.48
N ASP A 398 -12.82 -5.96 11.09
CA ASP A 398 -13.51 -4.78 10.55
C ASP A 398 -12.88 -4.25 9.26
N CYS A 399 -11.60 -4.54 9.04
CA CYS A 399 -10.83 -4.06 7.87
C CYS A 399 -10.87 -5.02 6.67
N VAL A 400 -11.51 -6.19 6.79
CA VAL A 400 -11.61 -7.16 5.69
C VAL A 400 -12.58 -6.66 4.63
N MET A 401 -12.21 -6.80 3.36
CA MET A 401 -12.97 -6.34 2.19
C MET A 401 -14.45 -6.76 2.22
N MET A 402 -15.28 -6.08 1.43
CA MET A 402 -16.68 -6.47 1.19
C MET A 402 -16.80 -7.67 0.23
N GLY A 403 -15.75 -7.96 -0.53
CA GLY A 403 -15.67 -8.98 -1.58
C GLY A 403 -15.02 -8.41 -2.85
N TYR A 404 -15.03 -9.20 -3.91
CA TYR A 404 -14.55 -8.79 -5.23
C TYR A 404 -15.70 -8.25 -6.08
N TYR A 405 -15.49 -7.13 -6.74
CA TYR A 405 -16.49 -6.47 -7.56
C TYR A 405 -16.88 -7.36 -8.76
N ASN A 406 -18.18 -7.59 -8.94
CA ASN A 406 -18.78 -8.44 -9.97
C ASN A 406 -18.21 -9.88 -10.04
N ASP A 407 -17.53 -10.36 -8.99
CA ASP A 407 -16.95 -11.71 -8.93
C ASP A 407 -17.39 -12.43 -7.65
N LYS A 408 -18.65 -12.80 -7.59
CA LYS A 408 -19.21 -13.57 -6.47
C LYS A 408 -18.51 -14.92 -6.29
N LYS A 409 -18.17 -15.58 -7.39
CA LYS A 409 -17.51 -16.90 -7.37
C LYS A 409 -16.16 -16.84 -6.65
N SER A 410 -15.31 -15.87 -7.00
CA SER A 410 -14.03 -15.67 -6.31
C SER A 410 -14.22 -15.18 -4.88
N THR A 411 -15.25 -14.35 -4.62
CA THR A 411 -15.58 -13.91 -3.26
C THR A 411 -15.94 -15.11 -2.38
N ASP A 412 -16.88 -15.96 -2.81
CA ASP A 412 -17.30 -17.13 -2.06
C ASP A 412 -16.14 -18.13 -1.87
N ALA A 413 -15.21 -18.21 -2.83
CA ALA A 413 -14.06 -19.10 -2.76
C ALA A 413 -13.01 -18.70 -1.70
N VAL A 414 -12.88 -17.40 -1.40
CA VAL A 414 -11.92 -16.91 -0.40
C VAL A 414 -12.51 -16.72 0.99
N PHE A 415 -13.85 -16.73 1.12
CA PHE A 415 -14.50 -16.65 2.43
C PHE A 415 -14.99 -18.01 2.89
N LYS A 416 -14.55 -18.45 4.07
CA LYS A 416 -15.00 -19.68 4.73
C LYS A 416 -15.47 -19.36 6.15
N GLU A 417 -16.73 -19.55 6.44
CA GLU A 417 -17.33 -19.30 7.76
C GLU A 417 -17.03 -17.89 8.31
N GLY A 418 -16.99 -16.90 7.41
CA GLY A 418 -16.69 -15.51 7.74
C GLY A 418 -15.20 -15.19 7.93
N TRP A 419 -14.29 -16.14 7.65
CA TRP A 419 -12.86 -15.94 7.59
C TRP A 419 -12.38 -15.75 6.15
N LEU A 420 -11.57 -14.74 5.91
CA LEU A 420 -10.84 -14.55 4.66
C LEU A 420 -9.64 -15.50 4.62
N CYS A 421 -9.62 -16.42 3.66
CA CYS A 421 -8.49 -17.26 3.33
C CYS A 421 -7.50 -16.42 2.50
N THR A 422 -6.34 -16.08 3.06
CA THR A 422 -5.39 -15.15 2.41
C THR A 422 -4.62 -15.78 1.26
N GLY A 423 -4.51 -17.10 1.25
CA GLY A 423 -3.61 -17.84 0.37
C GLY A 423 -2.14 -17.74 0.79
N ASP A 424 -1.83 -17.04 1.88
CA ASP A 424 -0.49 -17.02 2.48
C ASP A 424 -0.36 -18.11 3.54
N LEU A 425 0.81 -18.73 3.62
CA LEU A 425 1.17 -19.70 4.66
C LEU A 425 1.96 -19.00 5.75
N GLY A 426 1.72 -19.40 6.99
CA GLY A 426 2.42 -18.87 8.14
C GLY A 426 2.22 -19.70 9.39
N PHE A 427 2.76 -19.21 10.48
CA PHE A 427 2.61 -19.80 11.82
C PHE A 427 2.77 -18.71 12.89
N PHE A 428 2.27 -18.97 14.09
CA PHE A 428 2.60 -18.20 15.29
C PHE A 428 3.71 -18.90 16.07
N ASP A 429 4.66 -18.11 16.60
CA ASP A 429 5.60 -18.65 17.59
C ASP A 429 4.95 -18.78 18.98
N THR A 430 5.71 -19.25 19.95
CA THR A 430 5.27 -19.42 21.36
C THR A 430 4.87 -18.11 22.05
N ASN A 431 5.25 -16.96 21.49
CA ASN A 431 4.91 -15.62 21.98
C ASN A 431 3.79 -14.95 21.17
N ASN A 432 3.06 -15.71 20.34
CA ASN A 432 2.01 -15.23 19.45
C ASN A 432 2.52 -14.19 18.43
N ILE A 433 3.76 -14.29 17.99
CA ILE A 433 4.33 -13.51 16.91
C ILE A 433 4.06 -14.23 15.59
N LEU A 434 3.53 -13.51 14.60
CA LEU A 434 3.23 -14.05 13.27
C LEU A 434 4.50 -14.09 12.40
N TYR A 435 4.66 -15.20 11.67
CA TYR A 435 5.69 -15.39 10.65
C TYR A 435 5.05 -15.83 9.34
N ILE A 436 5.43 -15.19 8.24
CA ILE A 436 4.96 -15.53 6.89
C ILE A 436 6.02 -16.40 6.23
N VAL A 437 5.61 -17.54 5.69
CA VAL A 437 6.55 -18.51 5.08
C VAL A 437 6.47 -18.57 3.56
N GLY A 438 5.37 -18.13 2.95
CA GLY A 438 5.20 -18.09 1.51
C GLY A 438 3.75 -18.13 1.05
N ARG A 439 3.54 -18.33 -0.23
CA ARG A 439 2.21 -18.48 -0.85
C ARG A 439 1.84 -19.95 -1.00
N LYS A 440 0.60 -20.30 -0.65
CA LYS A 440 0.07 -21.66 -0.78
C LYS A 440 0.16 -22.21 -2.22
N LYS A 441 -0.11 -21.35 -3.21
CA LYS A 441 -0.06 -21.68 -4.65
C LYS A 441 1.34 -21.82 -5.23
N GLU A 442 2.35 -21.30 -4.54
CA GLU A 442 3.74 -21.31 -4.96
C GLU A 442 4.50 -22.51 -4.38
N VAL A 443 3.88 -23.27 -3.49
CA VAL A 443 4.49 -24.48 -2.92
C VAL A 443 4.61 -25.54 -4.01
N ILE A 444 5.83 -26.00 -4.27
CA ILE A 444 6.12 -27.09 -5.19
C ILE A 444 6.22 -28.38 -4.38
N ILE A 445 5.40 -29.36 -4.68
CA ILE A 445 5.45 -30.65 -4.01
C ILE A 445 6.28 -31.62 -4.85
N VAL A 446 7.40 -32.11 -4.31
CA VAL A 446 8.27 -33.09 -4.94
C VAL A 446 8.47 -34.26 -3.96
N ASN A 447 8.13 -35.46 -4.38
CA ASN A 447 8.24 -36.71 -3.56
C ASN A 447 7.58 -36.57 -2.17
N GLY A 448 6.44 -35.84 -2.08
CA GLY A 448 5.71 -35.66 -0.82
C GLY A 448 6.27 -34.53 0.07
N GLN A 449 7.36 -33.89 -0.30
CA GLN A 449 7.93 -32.78 0.42
C GLN A 449 7.49 -31.45 -0.18
N ASN A 450 7.22 -30.44 0.68
CA ASN A 450 6.81 -29.09 0.31
C ASN A 450 8.04 -28.19 0.12
N TYR A 451 8.28 -27.77 -1.13
CA TYR A 451 9.35 -26.82 -1.45
C TYR A 451 8.74 -25.44 -1.68
N HIS A 452 9.16 -24.46 -0.89
CA HIS A 452 8.80 -23.07 -1.08
C HIS A 452 9.81 -22.38 -2.03
N PRO A 453 9.40 -21.50 -2.96
CA PRO A 453 10.26 -20.90 -4.00
C PRO A 453 11.51 -20.20 -3.47
N ARG A 454 11.54 -19.82 -2.19
CA ARG A 454 12.71 -19.25 -1.50
C ARG A 454 14.00 -20.07 -1.62
N LYS A 455 13.89 -21.39 -1.80
CA LYS A 455 15.07 -22.26 -1.94
C LYS A 455 15.87 -21.94 -3.22
N PHE A 456 15.17 -21.69 -4.33
CA PHE A 456 15.82 -21.41 -5.62
C PHE A 456 16.56 -20.07 -5.65
N ASN A 457 16.06 -19.04 -4.95
CA ASN A 457 16.71 -17.74 -4.90
C ASN A 457 17.95 -17.70 -4.00
N ILE A 458 18.00 -18.48 -2.92
CA ILE A 458 19.15 -18.53 -2.00
C ILE A 458 20.28 -19.37 -2.62
N GLU A 459 19.96 -20.48 -3.26
CA GLU A 459 20.96 -21.33 -3.94
C GLU A 459 21.53 -20.66 -5.20
N LEU A 460 20.71 -19.93 -5.98
CA LEU A 460 21.17 -19.17 -7.14
C LEU A 460 22.06 -17.98 -6.73
N GLN A 461 21.76 -17.28 -5.63
CA GLN A 461 22.60 -16.20 -5.12
C GLN A 461 23.95 -16.71 -4.58
N SER A 462 24.00 -17.92 -4.02
CA SER A 462 25.25 -18.54 -3.58
C SER A 462 26.10 -19.09 -4.73
N GLN A 463 25.50 -19.43 -5.88
CA GLN A 463 26.23 -19.92 -7.06
C GLN A 463 26.70 -18.80 -8.00
N VAL A 464 26.15 -17.59 -7.90
CA VAL A 464 26.56 -16.42 -8.70
C VAL A 464 27.70 -15.64 -8.05
N LEU A 465 28.12 -16.01 -6.85
CA LEU A 465 29.24 -15.40 -6.10
C LEU A 465 30.52 -16.28 -6.06
N VAL A 466 30.67 -17.23 -6.99
CA VAL A 466 31.92 -17.98 -7.20
C VAL A 466 32.51 -17.61 -8.55
#